data_771ea0608e41a2ec4c98fd32253aa118
#
_entry.id   771ea0608e41a2ec4c98fd32253aa118
#
_cell.length_a   1.000
_cell.length_b   1.000
_cell.length_c   1.000
_cell.angle_alpha   90.00
_cell.angle_beta   90.00
_cell.angle_gamma   90.00
#
_symmetry.space_group_name_H-M   'P 1'
#
loop_
_entity.id
_entity.type
_entity.pdbx_description
1 polymer ?
#
loop_
_entity_poly.entity_id
_entity_poly.type
_entity_poly.pdbx_seq_one_letter_code
_entity_poly.pdbx_strand_id
1 'polypeptide(L)'
;MNKSSNTLLWIGAGSASYPILPLDKFERLIFVEARPKVQPIIPKSVNSKIEIYNVCLVAHNTSGNSFNVYNVEDVSSVDTPTALYDIYPSLKKNTEVSVKFELITDFLKNIEIDDEDFIELVIDIPDISKDFLIDIIQSPLFDQVKKITLLAARSKLFRHSAEMEDLIILLDKHVGMHFDLDESDPDFPICHIKIAQSAFEKKMLSELQVKLQEMTLARDRQKKHHEDNRTWAESLKQQLEASEKQLLNETSLRVKAEQVLVDHNLLIQEQKVETERVLNAIEEKLLDMTLQCDQHKLNHEDSKAQVESLKGILEASEKKLLAELSLRVENDNELAQKELQINVLKSKLDKSDEELISKTGELKEADRRIEQMLTMQTMNMRLLQ
;
A
#
# COMPACT_ATOMS: atom_id res chain seq x y z
N MET A 1 12.12 32.44 11.90
CA MET A 1 11.91 31.41 10.87
C MET A 1 13.20 30.61 10.83
N ASN A 2 13.21 29.44 11.45
CA ASN A 2 14.35 28.54 11.32
C ASN A 2 14.40 28.09 9.87
N LYS A 3 15.56 28.25 9.25
CA LYS A 3 15.80 27.79 7.89
C LYS A 3 15.97 26.28 8.00
N SER A 4 15.06 25.48 7.43
CA SER A 4 15.26 24.03 7.37
C SER A 4 16.57 23.77 6.65
N SER A 5 17.48 23.06 7.30
CA SER A 5 18.77 22.73 6.71
C SER A 5 18.66 21.47 5.86
N ASN A 6 19.45 21.40 4.80
CA ASN A 6 19.53 20.21 3.97
C ASN A 6 20.74 19.39 4.41
N THR A 7 20.51 18.19 4.87
CA THR A 7 21.54 17.23 5.26
C THR A 7 21.66 16.13 4.20
N LEU A 8 22.89 15.85 3.78
CA LEU A 8 23.21 14.66 3.00
C LEU A 8 23.70 13.58 3.94
N LEU A 9 23.06 12.44 3.93
CA LEU A 9 23.54 11.21 4.55
C LEU A 9 23.95 10.22 3.46
N TRP A 10 25.24 9.94 3.36
CA TRP A 10 25.78 9.03 2.33
C TRP A 10 26.38 7.82 2.99
N ILE A 11 25.74 6.67 2.81
CA ILE A 11 26.15 5.38 3.34
C ILE A 11 26.85 4.60 2.23
N GLY A 12 28.07 4.13 2.51
CA GLY A 12 28.95 3.53 1.51
C GLY A 12 29.64 4.59 0.67
N ALA A 13 30.00 5.71 1.29
CA ALA A 13 30.44 6.90 0.55
C ALA A 13 31.71 6.70 -0.30
N GLY A 14 32.55 5.73 0.03
CA GLY A 14 33.79 5.53 -0.70
C GLY A 14 34.61 6.81 -0.78
N SER A 15 35.04 7.16 -1.99
CA SER A 15 35.65 8.45 -2.29
C SER A 15 34.65 9.59 -2.49
N ALA A 16 33.37 9.31 -2.44
CA ALA A 16 32.25 10.20 -2.77
C ALA A 16 32.39 10.86 -4.17
N SER A 17 33.03 10.17 -5.09
CA SER A 17 33.22 10.65 -6.46
C SER A 17 32.07 10.29 -7.41
N TYR A 18 31.26 9.30 -7.03
CA TYR A 18 30.11 8.85 -7.79
C TYR A 18 29.02 8.32 -6.84
N PRO A 19 27.71 8.62 -7.03
CA PRO A 19 27.19 9.53 -8.07
C PRO A 19 27.63 10.98 -7.85
N ILE A 20 27.72 11.75 -8.94
CA ILE A 20 28.13 13.15 -8.85
C ILE A 20 26.98 13.96 -8.25
N LEU A 21 27.15 14.39 -7.01
CA LEU A 21 26.19 15.22 -6.28
C LEU A 21 26.72 16.63 -6.07
N PRO A 22 25.85 17.65 -6.15
CA PRO A 22 26.23 19.02 -5.84
C PRO A 22 26.34 19.22 -4.31
N LEU A 23 27.47 18.85 -3.73
CA LEU A 23 27.70 18.85 -2.28
C LEU A 23 27.57 20.25 -1.63
N ASP A 24 27.73 21.29 -2.42
CA ASP A 24 27.58 22.69 -2.00
C ASP A 24 26.12 23.09 -1.68
N LYS A 25 25.19 22.30 -2.03
CA LYS A 25 23.74 22.50 -1.70
C LYS A 25 23.37 22.12 -0.28
N PHE A 26 24.21 21.35 0.38
CA PHE A 26 23.92 20.81 1.71
C PHE A 26 24.60 21.65 2.77
N GLU A 27 23.92 21.90 3.85
CA GLU A 27 24.48 22.58 5.02
C GLU A 27 25.28 21.61 5.90
N ARG A 28 24.93 20.32 5.82
CA ARG A 28 25.58 19.24 6.55
C ARG A 28 25.80 18.03 5.64
N LEU A 29 26.98 17.46 5.74
CA LEU A 29 27.39 16.26 5.00
C LEU A 29 27.82 15.20 5.99
N ILE A 30 27.15 14.07 5.97
CA ILE A 30 27.45 12.91 6.80
C ILE A 30 27.84 11.76 5.86
N PHE A 31 29.10 11.39 5.92
CA PHE A 31 29.63 10.28 5.13
C PHE A 31 29.90 9.09 6.04
N VAL A 32 29.43 7.93 5.61
CA VAL A 32 29.66 6.65 6.31
C VAL A 32 30.42 5.74 5.36
N GLU A 33 31.59 5.30 5.77
CA GLU A 33 32.45 4.42 4.97
C GLU A 33 33.08 3.38 5.88
N ALA A 34 32.94 2.10 5.47
CA ALA A 34 33.46 0.97 6.24
C ALA A 34 34.99 0.94 6.24
N ARG A 35 35.64 1.34 5.15
CA ARG A 35 37.09 1.27 4.98
C ARG A 35 37.78 2.46 5.67
N PRO A 36 38.56 2.24 6.73
CA PRO A 36 39.07 3.35 7.57
C PRO A 36 40.10 4.23 6.87
N LYS A 37 40.64 3.83 5.73
CA LYS A 37 41.61 4.59 4.94
C LYS A 37 41.02 5.33 3.75
N VAL A 38 39.76 5.09 3.44
CA VAL A 38 39.06 5.74 2.36
C VAL A 38 38.33 6.94 2.94
N GLN A 39 38.53 8.08 2.29
CA GLN A 39 37.85 9.31 2.69
C GLN A 39 37.20 9.97 1.48
N PRO A 40 36.06 10.60 1.68
CA PRO A 40 35.37 11.34 0.62
C PRO A 40 36.23 12.48 0.10
N ILE A 41 36.22 12.63 -1.23
CA ILE A 41 36.91 13.75 -1.90
C ILE A 41 35.95 14.93 -1.95
N ILE A 42 36.15 15.88 -1.05
CA ILE A 42 35.27 17.05 -0.91
C ILE A 42 35.92 18.26 -1.57
N PRO A 43 35.24 18.88 -2.55
CA PRO A 43 35.73 20.10 -3.17
C PRO A 43 35.95 21.21 -2.13
N LYS A 44 37.00 21.98 -2.28
CA LYS A 44 37.33 23.11 -1.37
C LYS A 44 36.26 24.22 -1.33
N SER A 45 35.38 24.25 -2.33
CA SER A 45 34.26 25.19 -2.40
C SER A 45 33.12 24.85 -1.48
N VAL A 46 33.07 23.63 -0.94
CA VAL A 46 32.02 23.16 -0.04
C VAL A 46 32.22 23.75 1.35
N ASN A 47 31.25 24.49 1.84
CA ASN A 47 31.27 25.15 3.15
C ASN A 47 30.25 24.52 4.13
N SER A 48 30.09 23.21 4.05
CA SER A 48 29.14 22.44 4.85
C SER A 48 29.82 21.92 6.13
N LYS A 49 29.04 21.64 7.16
CA LYS A 49 29.53 20.84 8.30
C LYS A 49 29.75 19.41 7.81
N ILE A 50 30.96 18.91 7.92
CA ILE A 50 31.35 17.60 7.43
C ILE A 50 31.58 16.66 8.58
N GLU A 51 30.94 15.51 8.54
CA GLU A 51 31.11 14.42 9.51
C GLU A 51 31.42 13.13 8.74
N ILE A 52 32.45 12.43 9.18
CA ILE A 52 32.89 11.17 8.55
C ILE A 52 32.91 10.10 9.61
N TYR A 53 32.15 9.05 9.36
CA TYR A 53 32.03 7.88 10.23
C TYR A 53 32.69 6.68 9.55
N ASN A 54 33.78 6.21 10.11
CA ASN A 54 34.42 4.97 9.66
C ASN A 54 33.80 3.78 10.37
N VAL A 55 32.69 3.32 9.86
CA VAL A 55 31.91 2.22 10.42
C VAL A 55 31.23 1.43 9.32
N CYS A 56 31.20 0.13 9.46
CA CYS A 56 30.44 -0.76 8.59
C CYS A 56 29.02 -0.92 9.17
N LEU A 57 28.06 -0.32 8.51
CA LEU A 57 26.67 -0.46 8.91
C LEU A 57 26.11 -1.77 8.40
N VAL A 58 25.40 -2.46 9.27
CA VAL A 58 24.82 -3.77 9.02
C VAL A 58 23.36 -3.82 9.45
N ALA A 59 22.57 -4.66 8.79
CA ALA A 59 21.21 -4.96 9.22
C ALA A 59 21.21 -5.85 10.48
N HIS A 60 20.11 -5.84 11.20
CA HIS A 60 19.92 -6.61 12.44
C HIS A 60 20.14 -8.13 12.28
N ASN A 61 19.98 -8.67 11.08
CA ASN A 61 20.16 -10.09 10.77
C ASN A 61 21.54 -10.44 10.19
N THR A 62 22.44 -9.47 10.12
CA THR A 62 23.76 -9.69 9.50
C THR A 62 24.70 -10.33 10.49
N SER A 63 25.22 -11.50 10.16
CA SER A 63 26.27 -12.19 10.89
C SER A 63 27.58 -12.07 10.12
N GLY A 64 28.34 -11.03 10.34
CA GLY A 64 29.65 -10.87 9.73
C GLY A 64 30.59 -10.18 10.71
N ASN A 65 31.84 -10.67 10.78
CA ASN A 65 32.87 -10.09 11.65
C ASN A 65 34.03 -9.52 10.83
N SER A 66 33.93 -9.53 9.52
CA SER A 66 35.02 -9.09 8.65
C SER A 66 34.50 -8.40 7.39
N PHE A 67 35.27 -7.44 6.93
CA PHE A 67 34.99 -6.71 5.70
C PHE A 67 36.00 -7.14 4.62
N ASN A 68 35.48 -7.64 3.51
CA ASN A 68 36.30 -8.12 2.40
C ASN A 68 36.62 -6.99 1.43
N VAL A 69 37.87 -6.72 1.21
CA VAL A 69 38.36 -5.76 0.22
C VAL A 69 38.82 -6.51 -1.03
N TYR A 70 38.24 -6.13 -2.16
CA TYR A 70 38.53 -6.74 -3.46
C TYR A 70 39.45 -5.83 -4.28
N ASN A 71 40.01 -6.38 -5.35
CA ASN A 71 40.81 -5.62 -6.33
C ASN A 71 39.96 -4.60 -7.14
N VAL A 72 38.65 -4.73 -7.11
CA VAL A 72 37.66 -3.71 -7.50
C VAL A 72 37.12 -3.13 -6.20
N GLU A 73 37.53 -1.93 -5.85
CA GLU A 73 37.25 -1.35 -4.52
C GLU A 73 35.77 -1.15 -4.25
N ASP A 74 35.03 -0.73 -5.29
CA ASP A 74 33.60 -0.37 -5.14
C ASP A 74 32.69 -1.58 -4.87
N VAL A 75 33.20 -2.80 -5.05
CA VAL A 75 32.46 -4.02 -4.71
C VAL A 75 32.95 -4.69 -3.43
N SER A 76 33.73 -3.96 -2.62
CA SER A 76 34.15 -4.43 -1.31
C SER A 76 32.96 -4.52 -0.33
N SER A 77 32.85 -5.60 0.44
CA SER A 77 31.62 -5.98 1.10
C SER A 77 31.86 -6.90 2.31
N VAL A 78 30.88 -6.95 3.20
CA VAL A 78 30.82 -7.95 4.28
C VAL A 78 30.31 -9.30 3.77
N ASP A 79 29.55 -9.30 2.68
CA ASP A 79 28.93 -10.49 2.12
C ASP A 79 29.83 -11.20 1.11
N THR A 80 29.46 -12.43 0.81
CA THR A 80 30.20 -13.27 -0.13
C THR A 80 29.67 -13.03 -1.55
N PRO A 81 30.55 -12.67 -2.50
CA PRO A 81 30.17 -12.58 -3.90
C PRO A 81 29.64 -13.90 -4.44
N THR A 82 28.65 -13.82 -5.29
CA THR A 82 28.07 -14.97 -6.00
C THR A 82 28.17 -14.73 -7.52
N ALA A 83 27.19 -14.10 -8.12
CA ALA A 83 27.21 -13.77 -9.55
C ALA A 83 28.14 -12.59 -9.90
N LEU A 84 28.73 -11.93 -8.91
CA LEU A 84 29.67 -10.84 -9.15
C LEU A 84 30.90 -11.28 -9.99
N TYR A 85 31.27 -12.54 -9.90
CA TYR A 85 32.37 -13.12 -10.72
C TYR A 85 32.02 -13.19 -12.21
N ASP A 86 30.74 -13.19 -12.57
CA ASP A 86 30.31 -13.17 -13.97
C ASP A 86 30.54 -11.77 -14.58
N ILE A 87 30.40 -10.71 -13.78
CA ILE A 87 30.65 -9.32 -14.17
C ILE A 87 32.14 -9.02 -14.11
N TYR A 88 32.82 -9.49 -13.07
CA TYR A 88 34.26 -9.28 -12.85
C TYR A 88 34.99 -10.60 -12.76
N PRO A 89 35.30 -11.27 -13.90
CA PRO A 89 35.98 -12.58 -13.91
C PRO A 89 37.38 -12.55 -13.25
N SER A 90 37.99 -11.38 -13.16
CA SER A 90 39.30 -11.17 -12.50
C SER A 90 39.19 -10.75 -11.05
N LEU A 91 37.98 -10.78 -10.46
CA LEU A 91 37.75 -10.37 -9.09
C LEU A 91 38.56 -11.24 -8.13
N LYS A 92 39.31 -10.61 -7.27
CA LYS A 92 40.11 -11.28 -6.25
C LYS A 92 39.93 -10.53 -4.92
N LYS A 93 39.80 -11.30 -3.86
CA LYS A 93 39.89 -10.73 -2.50
C LYS A 93 41.35 -10.36 -2.24
N ASN A 94 41.60 -9.08 -2.05
CA ASN A 94 42.94 -8.56 -1.76
C ASN A 94 43.29 -8.78 -0.30
N THR A 95 42.35 -8.41 0.58
CA THR A 95 42.57 -8.50 2.02
C THR A 95 41.24 -8.55 2.73
N GLU A 96 41.32 -8.89 3.98
CA GLU A 96 40.23 -8.77 4.94
C GLU A 96 40.65 -7.75 5.99
N VAL A 97 39.78 -6.77 6.22
CA VAL A 97 40.05 -5.71 7.19
C VAL A 97 39.10 -5.81 8.36
N SER A 98 39.64 -5.59 9.54
CA SER A 98 38.82 -5.41 10.72
C SER A 98 38.24 -4.01 10.70
N VAL A 99 36.93 -3.92 10.73
CA VAL A 99 36.18 -2.65 10.77
C VAL A 99 35.27 -2.64 12.00
N LYS A 100 34.89 -1.47 12.44
CA LYS A 100 33.83 -1.33 13.45
C LYS A 100 32.51 -1.66 12.77
N PHE A 101 31.77 -2.62 13.31
CA PHE A 101 30.41 -2.91 12.90
C PHE A 101 29.43 -2.19 13.83
N GLU A 102 28.37 -1.68 13.24
CA GLU A 102 27.29 -1.04 13.96
C GLU A 102 25.96 -1.33 13.26
N LEU A 103 24.91 -1.59 14.02
CA LEU A 103 23.58 -1.74 13.44
C LEU A 103 23.13 -0.41 12.84
N ILE A 104 22.60 -0.46 11.64
CA ILE A 104 22.06 0.73 10.96
C ILE A 104 21.01 1.43 11.83
N THR A 105 20.16 0.66 12.51
CA THR A 105 19.13 1.20 13.41
C THR A 105 19.72 1.98 14.58
N ASP A 106 20.84 1.52 15.15
CA ASP A 106 21.49 2.19 16.26
C ASP A 106 22.25 3.41 15.78
N PHE A 107 22.93 3.30 14.65
CA PHE A 107 23.60 4.43 14.01
C PHE A 107 22.62 5.56 13.72
N LEU A 108 21.46 5.26 13.10
CA LEU A 108 20.46 6.26 12.76
C LEU A 108 19.79 6.90 13.98
N LYS A 109 19.71 6.18 15.11
CA LYS A 109 19.25 6.74 16.40
C LYS A 109 20.25 7.68 17.03
N ASN A 110 21.55 7.42 16.83
CA ASN A 110 22.63 8.16 17.46
C ASN A 110 23.06 9.41 16.66
N ILE A 111 22.65 9.52 15.40
CA ILE A 111 22.86 10.73 14.63
C ILE A 111 21.90 11.81 15.14
N GLU A 112 22.49 12.89 15.64
CA GLU A 112 21.75 14.08 16.03
C GLU A 112 21.40 14.87 14.76
N ILE A 113 20.16 14.74 14.27
CA ILE A 113 19.59 15.53 13.18
C ILE A 113 18.39 16.27 13.76
N ASP A 114 18.32 17.57 13.50
CA ASP A 114 17.19 18.37 13.98
C ASP A 114 15.89 17.97 13.27
N ASP A 115 14.79 17.96 13.99
CA ASP A 115 13.48 17.51 13.46
C ASP A 115 13.00 18.34 12.25
N GLU A 116 13.52 19.55 12.08
CA GLU A 116 13.19 20.43 10.96
C GLU A 116 14.09 20.22 9.73
N ASP A 117 15.13 19.40 9.82
CA ASP A 117 16.07 19.15 8.74
C ASP A 117 15.53 18.18 7.71
N PHE A 118 15.91 18.39 6.47
CA PHE A 118 15.60 17.47 5.36
C PHE A 118 16.83 16.66 4.99
N ILE A 119 16.62 15.37 4.80
CA ILE A 119 17.66 14.43 4.47
C ILE A 119 17.56 14.02 3.00
N GLU A 120 18.67 14.16 2.29
CA GLU A 120 18.92 13.39 1.08
C GLU A 120 19.79 12.18 1.48
N LEU A 121 19.27 10.99 1.27
CA LEU A 121 19.93 9.74 1.61
C LEU A 121 20.54 9.12 0.36
N VAL A 122 21.83 8.84 0.40
CA VAL A 122 22.51 8.05 -0.62
C VAL A 122 22.90 6.71 0.00
N ILE A 123 22.54 5.64 -0.67
CA ILE A 123 22.90 4.29 -0.28
C ILE A 123 23.70 3.69 -1.44
N ASP A 124 24.98 3.55 -1.21
CA ASP A 124 25.97 3.04 -2.17
C ASP A 124 26.69 1.82 -1.54
N ILE A 125 25.93 0.77 -1.34
CA ILE A 125 26.41 -0.47 -0.74
C ILE A 125 26.21 -1.58 -1.75
N PRO A 126 27.27 -2.25 -2.23
CA PRO A 126 27.17 -3.22 -3.31
C PRO A 126 26.38 -4.48 -2.91
N ASP A 127 26.34 -4.81 -1.65
CA ASP A 127 25.64 -5.97 -1.07
C ASP A 127 24.38 -5.60 -0.31
N ILE A 128 23.76 -4.47 -0.63
CA ILE A 128 22.56 -4.02 0.06
C ILE A 128 21.49 -5.12 0.11
N SER A 129 21.00 -5.37 1.30
CA SER A 129 19.92 -6.35 1.55
C SER A 129 18.57 -5.67 1.76
N LYS A 130 17.49 -6.45 1.62
CA LYS A 130 16.14 -5.98 1.96
C LYS A 130 16.02 -5.59 3.43
N ASP A 131 16.64 -6.38 4.32
CA ASP A 131 16.61 -6.13 5.75
C ASP A 131 17.29 -4.80 6.11
N PHE A 132 18.40 -4.48 5.45
CA PHE A 132 19.09 -3.20 5.63
C PHE A 132 18.19 -2.01 5.26
N LEU A 133 17.48 -2.14 4.15
CA LEU A 133 16.55 -1.10 3.69
C LEU A 133 15.31 -0.99 4.60
N ILE A 134 14.81 -2.13 5.11
CA ILE A 134 13.72 -2.17 6.09
C ILE A 134 14.11 -1.46 7.38
N ASP A 135 15.32 -1.73 7.88
CA ASP A 135 15.84 -1.10 9.09
C ASP A 135 15.94 0.43 8.94
N ILE A 136 16.31 0.92 7.74
CA ILE A 136 16.30 2.36 7.43
C ILE A 136 14.86 2.90 7.40
N ILE A 137 13.95 2.22 6.70
CA ILE A 137 12.56 2.66 6.55
C ILE A 137 11.84 2.72 7.89
N GLN A 138 12.17 1.81 8.80
CA GLN A 138 11.60 1.76 10.15
C GLN A 138 12.22 2.75 11.12
N SER A 139 13.32 3.39 10.75
CA SER A 139 13.97 4.39 11.58
C SER A 139 13.11 5.66 11.65
N PRO A 140 13.00 6.31 12.82
CA PRO A 140 12.35 7.61 12.95
C PRO A 140 12.97 8.68 12.05
N LEU A 141 14.27 8.56 11.76
CA LEU A 141 14.98 9.46 10.85
C LEU A 141 14.43 9.43 9.43
N PHE A 142 13.82 8.32 9.03
CA PHE A 142 13.26 8.16 7.68
C PHE A 142 12.13 9.16 7.38
N ASP A 143 11.44 9.63 8.40
CA ASP A 143 10.38 10.64 8.25
C ASP A 143 10.91 11.98 7.71
N GLN A 144 12.20 12.23 7.86
CA GLN A 144 12.87 13.43 7.36
C GLN A 144 13.48 13.23 5.96
N VAL A 145 13.54 11.99 5.46
CA VAL A 145 14.11 11.68 4.15
C VAL A 145 13.18 12.15 3.04
N LYS A 146 13.69 13.03 2.17
CA LYS A 146 12.94 13.54 1.01
C LYS A 146 13.37 12.94 -0.31
N LYS A 147 14.62 12.55 -0.39
CA LYS A 147 15.17 11.91 -1.56
C LYS A 147 16.05 10.74 -1.15
N ILE A 148 16.02 9.71 -1.95
CA ILE A 148 16.92 8.59 -1.85
C ILE A 148 17.61 8.42 -3.20
N THR A 149 18.93 8.34 -3.18
CA THR A 149 19.71 7.85 -4.31
C THR A 149 20.21 6.48 -3.93
N LEU A 150 19.71 5.47 -4.60
CA LEU A 150 20.01 4.07 -4.34
C LEU A 150 20.85 3.51 -5.48
N LEU A 151 22.04 3.05 -5.14
CA LEU A 151 22.90 2.28 -6.02
C LEU A 151 22.79 0.81 -5.61
N ALA A 152 22.32 -0.01 -6.51
CA ALA A 152 22.21 -1.43 -6.26
C ALA A 152 22.33 -2.21 -7.58
N ALA A 153 22.75 -3.43 -7.48
CA ALA A 153 22.86 -4.28 -8.64
C ALA A 153 21.49 -4.68 -9.21
N ARG A 154 21.42 -4.82 -10.52
CA ARG A 154 20.21 -5.31 -11.21
C ARG A 154 19.91 -6.76 -10.88
N SER A 155 20.96 -7.54 -10.62
CA SER A 155 20.86 -8.95 -10.25
C SER A 155 21.52 -9.22 -8.89
N LYS A 156 21.20 -10.35 -8.31
CA LYS A 156 21.74 -10.75 -7.00
C LYS A 156 23.21 -11.13 -7.11
N LEU A 157 24.10 -10.17 -6.84
CA LEU A 157 25.54 -10.34 -6.98
C LEU A 157 26.22 -10.92 -5.73
N PHE A 158 25.63 -10.77 -4.58
CA PHE A 158 26.09 -11.30 -3.30
C PHE A 158 25.07 -12.26 -2.69
N ARG A 159 25.50 -13.06 -1.74
CA ARG A 159 24.65 -14.11 -1.15
C ARG A 159 23.35 -13.58 -0.57
N HIS A 160 23.41 -12.45 0.14
CA HIS A 160 22.26 -11.87 0.84
C HIS A 160 21.80 -10.55 0.22
N SER A 161 22.46 -10.08 -0.85
CA SER A 161 22.06 -8.85 -1.53
C SER A 161 20.68 -8.98 -2.16
N ALA A 162 20.02 -7.84 -2.32
CA ALA A 162 18.77 -7.72 -3.06
C ALA A 162 19.03 -7.16 -4.46
N GLU A 163 18.12 -7.44 -5.37
CA GLU A 163 18.11 -6.83 -6.69
C GLU A 163 17.49 -5.42 -6.63
N MET A 164 17.90 -4.52 -7.52
CA MET A 164 17.38 -3.17 -7.58
C MET A 164 15.84 -3.12 -7.62
N GLU A 165 15.25 -3.95 -8.46
CA GLU A 165 13.79 -4.02 -8.63
C GLU A 165 13.08 -4.42 -7.34
N ASP A 166 13.64 -5.35 -6.61
CA ASP A 166 13.14 -5.80 -5.31
C ASP A 166 13.18 -4.69 -4.25
N LEU A 167 14.24 -3.88 -4.26
CA LEU A 167 14.40 -2.75 -3.36
C LEU A 167 13.43 -1.61 -3.72
N ILE A 168 13.21 -1.36 -5.01
CA ILE A 168 12.22 -0.39 -5.51
C ILE A 168 10.82 -0.82 -5.08
N ILE A 169 10.44 -2.09 -5.28
CA ILE A 169 9.14 -2.64 -4.86
C ILE A 169 8.97 -2.52 -3.34
N LEU A 170 10.04 -2.79 -2.59
CA LEU A 170 10.01 -2.65 -1.14
C LEU A 170 9.78 -1.21 -0.72
N LEU A 171 10.47 -0.26 -1.34
CA LEU A 171 10.29 1.16 -1.09
C LEU A 171 8.88 1.61 -1.49
N ASP A 172 8.38 1.23 -2.66
CA ASP A 172 7.05 1.62 -3.14
C ASP A 172 5.93 1.12 -2.22
N LYS A 173 6.10 -0.07 -1.65
CA LYS A 173 5.17 -0.63 -0.67
C LYS A 173 5.08 0.23 0.61
N HIS A 174 6.19 0.83 1.03
CA HIS A 174 6.29 1.58 2.28
C HIS A 174 6.18 3.09 2.09
N VAL A 175 6.57 3.55 0.91
CA VAL A 175 6.69 4.97 0.62
C VAL A 175 6.17 5.23 -0.81
N GLY A 176 4.92 5.79 -1.15
CA GLY A 176 4.49 6.19 -2.51
C GLY A 176 5.56 7.13 -3.07
N MET A 177 6.20 6.81 -4.13
CA MET A 177 7.38 7.50 -4.61
C MET A 177 7.29 7.76 -6.11
N HIS A 178 8.01 8.77 -6.55
CA HIS A 178 8.41 8.87 -7.95
C HIS A 178 9.88 8.51 -8.02
N PHE A 179 10.22 7.63 -8.91
CA PHE A 179 11.61 7.27 -9.15
C PHE A 179 11.97 7.46 -10.62
N ASP A 180 13.23 7.76 -10.82
CA ASP A 180 13.90 7.81 -12.12
C ASP A 180 15.10 6.88 -12.07
N LEU A 181 15.27 6.06 -13.08
CA LEU A 181 16.32 5.06 -13.14
C LEU A 181 17.37 5.50 -14.17
N ASP A 182 18.56 5.79 -13.69
CA ASP A 182 19.74 5.97 -14.55
C ASP A 182 20.37 4.60 -14.82
N GLU A 183 20.25 4.15 -16.05
CA GLU A 183 20.77 2.88 -16.55
C GLU A 183 22.09 3.06 -17.31
N SER A 184 22.83 4.13 -17.05
CA SER A 184 24.15 4.36 -17.66
C SER A 184 25.13 3.23 -17.35
N ASP A 185 25.03 2.66 -16.17
CA ASP A 185 25.64 1.37 -15.81
C ASP A 185 24.55 0.29 -15.79
N PRO A 186 24.58 -0.66 -16.74
CA PRO A 186 23.56 -1.70 -16.83
C PRO A 186 23.59 -2.71 -15.66
N ASP A 187 24.74 -2.89 -15.03
CA ASP A 187 24.90 -3.83 -13.91
C ASP A 187 24.59 -3.18 -12.57
N PHE A 188 24.89 -1.89 -12.43
CA PHE A 188 24.68 -1.09 -11.23
C PHE A 188 23.91 0.20 -11.54
N PRO A 189 22.63 0.11 -11.89
CA PRO A 189 21.83 1.30 -12.14
C PRO A 189 21.68 2.15 -10.88
N ILE A 190 21.45 3.44 -11.09
CA ILE A 190 21.15 4.39 -10.00
C ILE A 190 19.67 4.70 -10.02
N CYS A 191 19.02 4.48 -8.91
CA CYS A 191 17.63 4.85 -8.73
C CYS A 191 17.52 6.15 -7.94
N HIS A 192 17.04 7.20 -8.58
CA HIS A 192 16.75 8.49 -7.95
C HIS A 192 15.29 8.53 -7.51
N ILE A 193 15.07 8.48 -6.23
CA ILE A 193 13.73 8.40 -5.64
C ILE A 193 13.41 9.73 -4.98
N LYS A 194 12.30 10.32 -5.38
CA LYS A 194 11.72 11.47 -4.69
C LYS A 194 10.56 10.97 -3.84
N ILE A 195 10.72 11.11 -2.55
CA ILE A 195 9.63 10.88 -1.62
C ILE A 195 8.71 12.09 -1.74
N ALA A 196 7.48 11.87 -2.18
CA ALA A 196 6.56 12.95 -2.57
C ALA A 196 6.21 13.87 -1.40
N GLN A 197 6.34 13.37 -0.17
CA GLN A 197 6.09 14.12 1.07
C GLN A 197 6.96 13.53 2.18
N SER A 198 7.04 14.19 3.35
CA SER A 198 7.71 13.61 4.52
C SER A 198 7.18 12.19 4.78
N ALA A 199 8.02 11.28 5.26
CA ALA A 199 7.59 9.90 5.52
C ALA A 199 6.39 9.85 6.49
N PHE A 200 6.25 10.88 7.35
CA PHE A 200 5.09 11.05 8.22
C PHE A 200 3.80 11.32 7.43
N GLU A 201 3.82 12.30 6.51
CA GLU A 201 2.67 12.60 5.64
C GLU A 201 2.32 11.40 4.77
N LYS A 202 3.29 10.59 4.46
CA LYS A 202 3.14 9.42 3.64
C LYS A 202 2.69 8.20 4.42
N LYS A 203 3.18 7.98 5.64
CA LYS A 203 2.58 7.04 6.58
C LYS A 203 1.11 7.43 6.78
N MET A 204 0.85 8.72 6.99
CA MET A 204 -0.50 9.26 7.02
C MET A 204 -1.27 9.08 5.69
N LEU A 205 -0.63 9.28 4.54
CA LEU A 205 -1.24 9.06 3.21
C LEU A 205 -1.48 7.57 2.94
N SER A 206 -0.54 6.69 3.27
CA SER A 206 -0.75 5.24 3.15
C SER A 206 -1.84 4.75 4.11
N GLU A 207 -1.85 5.27 5.35
CA GLU A 207 -2.93 5.02 6.32
C GLU A 207 -4.26 5.61 5.84
N LEU A 208 -4.24 6.82 5.25
CA LEU A 208 -5.41 7.44 4.62
C LEU A 208 -5.84 6.71 3.35
N GLN A 209 -4.90 6.20 2.55
CA GLN A 209 -5.20 5.38 1.37
C GLN A 209 -5.81 4.03 1.76
N VAL A 210 -5.26 3.36 2.78
CA VAL A 210 -5.86 2.14 3.34
C VAL A 210 -7.24 2.45 3.91
N LYS A 211 -7.40 3.54 4.68
CA LYS A 211 -8.71 3.99 5.17
C LYS A 211 -9.66 4.36 4.03
N LEU A 212 -9.16 5.02 3.00
CA LEU A 212 -9.95 5.36 1.82
C LEU A 212 -10.38 4.11 1.06
N GLN A 213 -9.51 3.10 0.96
CA GLN A 213 -9.85 1.80 0.40
C GLN A 213 -10.87 1.06 1.26
N GLU A 214 -10.69 1.06 2.58
CA GLU A 214 -11.66 0.47 3.52
C GLU A 214 -12.99 1.21 3.48
N MET A 215 -12.97 2.55 3.47
CA MET A 215 -14.17 3.38 3.31
C MET A 215 -14.82 3.19 1.93
N THR A 216 -14.04 3.02 0.89
CA THR A 216 -14.54 2.75 -0.47
C THR A 216 -15.17 1.38 -0.51
N LEU A 217 -14.52 0.36 0.06
CA LEU A 217 -15.08 -1.00 0.21
C LEU A 217 -16.32 -1.00 1.12
N ALA A 218 -16.31 -0.24 2.19
CA ALA A 218 -17.48 -0.08 3.07
C ALA A 218 -18.62 0.65 2.35
N ARG A 219 -18.29 1.71 1.58
CA ARG A 219 -19.24 2.42 0.72
C ARG A 219 -19.80 1.53 -0.37
N ASP A 220 -18.95 0.72 -1.01
CA ASP A 220 -19.39 -0.20 -2.05
C ASP A 220 -20.23 -1.35 -1.48
N ARG A 221 -19.92 -1.81 -0.26
CA ARG A 221 -20.79 -2.73 0.50
C ARG A 221 -22.13 -2.06 0.86
N GLN A 222 -22.10 -0.81 1.32
CA GLN A 222 -23.31 -0.04 1.58
C GLN A 222 -24.11 0.19 0.30
N LYS A 223 -23.43 0.53 -0.80
CA LYS A 223 -24.06 0.71 -2.12
C LYS A 223 -24.70 -0.58 -2.60
N LYS A 224 -23.98 -1.69 -2.45
CA LYS A 224 -24.52 -3.02 -2.75
C LYS A 224 -25.70 -3.38 -1.85
N HIS A 225 -25.58 -3.08 -0.55
CA HIS A 225 -26.70 -3.27 0.39
C HIS A 225 -27.88 -2.34 0.07
N HIS A 226 -27.62 -1.13 -0.39
CA HIS A 226 -28.67 -0.22 -0.89
C HIS A 226 -29.28 -0.71 -2.22
N GLU A 227 -28.47 -1.26 -3.12
CA GLU A 227 -28.96 -1.90 -4.35
C GLU A 227 -29.76 -3.18 -4.04
N ASP A 228 -29.25 -4.00 -3.13
CA ASP A 228 -29.96 -5.19 -2.65
C ASP A 228 -31.28 -4.82 -1.95
N ASN A 229 -31.26 -3.78 -1.09
CA ASN A 229 -32.47 -3.24 -0.47
C ASN A 229 -33.42 -2.59 -1.48
N ARG A 230 -32.87 -1.94 -2.52
CA ARG A 230 -33.69 -1.39 -3.60
C ARG A 230 -34.32 -2.49 -4.46
N THR A 231 -33.56 -3.50 -4.81
CA THR A 231 -34.10 -4.69 -5.53
C THR A 231 -35.11 -5.45 -4.67
N TRP A 232 -34.83 -5.55 -3.36
CA TRP A 232 -35.78 -6.12 -2.40
C TRP A 232 -37.03 -5.25 -2.25
N ALA A 233 -36.87 -3.92 -2.16
CA ALA A 233 -38.00 -2.96 -2.12
C ALA A 233 -38.80 -2.97 -3.44
N GLU A 234 -38.12 -3.09 -4.58
CA GLU A 234 -38.79 -3.26 -5.88
C GLU A 234 -39.50 -4.62 -5.97
N SER A 235 -38.88 -5.69 -5.44
CA SER A 235 -39.55 -7.00 -5.34
C SER A 235 -40.76 -6.95 -4.40
N LEU A 236 -40.62 -6.29 -3.24
CA LEU A 236 -41.75 -6.07 -2.32
C LEU A 236 -42.82 -5.19 -2.94
N LYS A 237 -42.42 -4.16 -3.68
CA LYS A 237 -43.35 -3.30 -4.42
C LYS A 237 -44.09 -4.11 -5.49
N GLN A 238 -43.40 -4.96 -6.22
CA GLN A 238 -44.02 -5.88 -7.18
C GLN A 238 -44.93 -6.91 -6.48
N GLN A 239 -44.52 -7.43 -5.32
CA GLN A 239 -45.39 -8.30 -4.51
C GLN A 239 -46.59 -7.54 -3.94
N LEU A 240 -46.38 -6.29 -3.52
CA LEU A 240 -47.44 -5.41 -3.06
C LEU A 240 -48.40 -5.09 -4.22
N GLU A 241 -47.87 -4.67 -5.38
CA GLU A 241 -48.66 -4.41 -6.59
C GLU A 241 -49.38 -5.69 -7.11
N ALA A 242 -48.71 -6.85 -6.99
CA ALA A 242 -49.33 -8.15 -7.29
C ALA A 242 -50.41 -8.51 -6.29
N SER A 243 -50.14 -8.24 -5.00
CA SER A 243 -51.12 -8.43 -3.92
C SER A 243 -52.28 -7.44 -4.00
N GLU A 244 -51.99 -6.15 -4.31
CA GLU A 244 -52.99 -5.13 -4.60
C GLU A 244 -53.81 -5.50 -5.83
N LYS A 245 -53.16 -6.01 -6.88
CA LYS A 245 -53.83 -6.49 -8.07
C LYS A 245 -54.67 -7.74 -7.80
N GLN A 246 -54.21 -8.63 -6.96
CA GLN A 246 -55.00 -9.76 -6.46
C GLN A 246 -56.16 -9.24 -5.59
N LEU A 247 -55.91 -8.29 -4.71
CA LEU A 247 -56.91 -7.63 -3.86
C LEU A 247 -57.92 -6.88 -4.72
N LEU A 248 -57.45 -6.17 -5.76
CA LEU A 248 -58.34 -5.48 -6.72
C LEU A 248 -59.18 -6.45 -7.57
N ASN A 249 -58.56 -7.55 -7.98
CA ASN A 249 -59.28 -8.67 -8.62
C ASN A 249 -60.29 -9.32 -7.69
N GLU A 250 -59.85 -9.55 -6.44
CA GLU A 250 -60.71 -10.12 -5.42
C GLU A 250 -61.83 -9.17 -5.01
N THR A 251 -61.50 -7.84 -4.90
CA THR A 251 -62.50 -6.78 -4.70
C THR A 251 -63.41 -6.65 -5.92
N SER A 252 -62.87 -6.74 -7.16
CA SER A 252 -63.65 -6.75 -8.39
C SER A 252 -64.57 -8.00 -8.48
N LEU A 253 -64.04 -9.15 -8.06
CA LEU A 253 -64.85 -10.39 -7.96
C LEU A 253 -65.89 -10.30 -6.86
N ARG A 254 -65.53 -9.66 -5.69
CA ARG A 254 -66.48 -9.38 -4.62
C ARG A 254 -67.56 -8.40 -5.02
N VAL A 255 -67.17 -7.28 -5.70
CA VAL A 255 -68.14 -6.29 -6.25
C VAL A 255 -69.03 -6.94 -7.30
N LYS A 256 -68.49 -7.82 -8.15
CA LYS A 256 -69.31 -8.64 -9.05
C LYS A 256 -70.20 -9.64 -8.29
N ALA A 257 -69.66 -10.26 -7.22
CA ALA A 257 -70.45 -11.15 -6.34
C ALA A 257 -71.46 -10.35 -5.51
N GLU A 258 -71.11 -9.11 -5.09
CA GLU A 258 -72.03 -8.16 -4.47
C GLU A 258 -73.16 -7.72 -5.40
N GLN A 259 -72.81 -7.46 -6.66
CA GLN A 259 -73.82 -7.13 -7.68
C GLN A 259 -74.77 -8.28 -7.99
N VAL A 260 -74.32 -9.54 -7.84
CA VAL A 260 -75.14 -10.74 -7.87
C VAL A 260 -75.91 -10.98 -6.56
N LEU A 261 -75.39 -10.37 -5.46
CA LEU A 261 -75.93 -10.55 -4.10
C LEU A 261 -76.75 -9.38 -3.61
N VAL A 262 -76.81 -8.24 -4.39
CA VAL A 262 -77.78 -7.12 -4.19
C VAL A 262 -79.21 -7.61 -4.23
N ASP A 263 -79.49 -8.74 -4.86
CA ASP A 263 -80.80 -9.41 -4.85
C ASP A 263 -81.09 -10.17 -3.53
N HIS A 264 -80.12 -10.28 -2.60
CA HIS A 264 -80.29 -10.90 -1.28
C HIS A 264 -79.82 -10.04 -0.15
N ASN A 265 -80.73 -9.21 0.40
CA ASN A 265 -80.48 -8.32 1.53
C ASN A 265 -79.80 -8.93 2.79
N LEU A 266 -79.74 -10.22 2.88
CA LEU A 266 -79.11 -10.94 4.00
C LEU A 266 -77.57 -11.02 3.87
N LEU A 267 -77.06 -11.13 2.65
CA LEU A 267 -75.61 -11.22 2.41
C LEU A 267 -74.92 -9.89 2.55
N ILE A 268 -75.62 -8.76 2.36
CA ILE A 268 -75.05 -7.42 2.53
C ILE A 268 -74.64 -7.17 3.97
N GLN A 269 -75.41 -7.69 4.97
CA GLN A 269 -75.05 -7.57 6.38
C GLN A 269 -73.85 -8.45 6.77
N GLU A 270 -73.77 -9.67 6.22
CA GLU A 270 -72.62 -10.53 6.41
C GLU A 270 -71.39 -9.92 5.73
N GLN A 271 -71.53 -9.33 4.58
CA GLN A 271 -70.40 -8.67 3.87
C GLN A 271 -69.97 -7.35 4.55
N LYS A 272 -70.88 -6.59 5.17
CA LYS A 272 -70.46 -5.46 6.01
C LYS A 272 -69.59 -5.92 7.17
N VAL A 273 -69.96 -7.00 7.82
CA VAL A 273 -69.18 -7.56 8.92
C VAL A 273 -67.85 -8.07 8.43
N GLU A 274 -67.79 -8.65 7.19
CA GLU A 274 -66.54 -9.13 6.62
C GLU A 274 -65.69 -7.98 6.10
N THR A 275 -66.30 -6.88 5.56
CA THR A 275 -65.57 -5.66 5.15
C THR A 275 -64.97 -4.94 6.37
N GLU A 276 -65.72 -4.88 7.49
CA GLU A 276 -65.20 -4.37 8.76
C GLU A 276 -64.11 -5.28 9.33
N ARG A 277 -64.22 -6.60 9.18
CA ARG A 277 -63.16 -7.53 9.57
C ARG A 277 -61.89 -7.33 8.74
N VAL A 278 -62.04 -7.15 7.42
CA VAL A 278 -60.91 -6.87 6.53
C VAL A 278 -60.29 -5.51 6.79
N LEU A 279 -61.11 -4.52 7.13
CA LEU A 279 -60.63 -3.20 7.51
C LEU A 279 -59.82 -3.26 8.81
N ASN A 280 -60.39 -3.96 9.83
CA ASN A 280 -59.70 -4.16 11.08
C ASN A 280 -58.41 -5.00 10.90
N ALA A 281 -58.41 -5.98 10.01
CA ALA A 281 -57.24 -6.73 9.68
C ALA A 281 -56.24 -5.94 8.86
N ILE A 282 -56.70 -4.96 8.04
CA ILE A 282 -55.85 -4.00 7.34
C ILE A 282 -55.30 -2.96 8.33
N GLU A 283 -56.12 -2.51 9.28
CA GLU A 283 -55.68 -1.61 10.34
C GLU A 283 -54.66 -2.29 11.26
N GLU A 284 -54.86 -3.60 11.57
CA GLU A 284 -53.87 -4.37 12.30
C GLU A 284 -52.58 -4.55 11.49
N LYS A 285 -52.69 -4.86 10.18
CA LYS A 285 -51.53 -4.90 9.30
C LYS A 285 -50.85 -3.55 9.08
N LEU A 286 -51.65 -2.46 9.05
CA LEU A 286 -51.13 -1.11 8.97
C LEU A 286 -50.44 -0.72 10.28
N LEU A 287 -51.00 -1.17 11.41
CA LEU A 287 -50.36 -1.03 12.71
C LEU A 287 -49.09 -1.82 12.79
N ASP A 288 -49.12 -3.06 12.27
CA ASP A 288 -47.92 -3.93 12.20
C ASP A 288 -46.87 -3.35 11.27
N MET A 289 -47.26 -2.85 10.07
CA MET A 289 -46.34 -2.13 9.18
C MET A 289 -45.85 -0.79 9.78
N THR A 290 -46.71 -0.11 10.57
CA THR A 290 -46.28 1.10 11.28
C THR A 290 -45.30 0.76 12.39
N LEU A 291 -45.57 -0.34 13.13
CA LEU A 291 -44.62 -0.89 14.10
C LEU A 291 -43.30 -1.32 13.46
N GLN A 292 -43.40 -1.97 12.29
CA GLN A 292 -42.18 -2.35 11.51
C GLN A 292 -41.46 -1.09 11.01
N CYS A 293 -42.18 -0.07 10.58
CA CYS A 293 -41.59 1.23 10.18
C CYS A 293 -40.95 1.96 11.36
N ASP A 294 -41.54 1.90 12.52
CA ASP A 294 -40.97 2.45 13.75
C ASP A 294 -39.81 1.57 14.26
N GLN A 295 -39.91 0.25 14.06
CA GLN A 295 -38.81 -0.66 14.31
C GLN A 295 -37.67 -0.41 13.33
N HIS A 296 -37.97 -0.12 12.06
CA HIS A 296 -36.98 0.29 11.08
C HIS A 296 -36.38 1.69 11.38
N LYS A 297 -37.20 2.61 11.93
CA LYS A 297 -36.67 3.90 12.45
C LYS A 297 -35.79 3.68 13.67
N LEU A 298 -36.22 2.82 14.60
CA LEU A 298 -35.39 2.44 15.76
C LEU A 298 -34.10 1.76 15.29
N ASN A 299 -34.22 0.80 14.35
CA ASN A 299 -33.06 0.16 13.75
C ASN A 299 -32.20 1.14 12.95
N HIS A 300 -32.83 2.20 12.39
CA HIS A 300 -32.08 3.28 11.73
C HIS A 300 -31.39 4.19 12.76
N GLU A 301 -32.08 4.48 13.89
CA GLU A 301 -31.47 5.20 15.01
C GLU A 301 -30.41 4.34 15.71
N ASP A 302 -30.67 3.04 15.89
CA ASP A 302 -29.68 2.08 16.36
C ASP A 302 -28.53 1.92 15.36
N SER A 303 -28.84 1.89 14.05
CA SER A 303 -27.79 1.88 13.00
C SER A 303 -27.01 3.19 12.99
N LYS A 304 -27.68 4.32 13.28
CA LYS A 304 -27.05 5.63 13.43
C LYS A 304 -26.21 5.69 14.71
N ALA A 305 -26.73 5.14 15.79
CA ALA A 305 -25.99 4.96 17.05
C ALA A 305 -24.84 3.94 16.88
N GLN A 306 -25.07 2.87 16.08
CA GLN A 306 -24.02 1.95 15.68
C GLN A 306 -22.99 2.62 14.77
N VAL A 307 -23.41 3.48 13.83
CA VAL A 307 -22.50 4.29 13.01
C VAL A 307 -21.70 5.25 13.88
N GLU A 308 -22.33 5.87 14.89
CA GLU A 308 -21.64 6.72 15.87
C GLU A 308 -20.76 5.90 16.82
N SER A 309 -21.25 4.72 17.26
CA SER A 309 -20.45 3.72 17.99
C SER A 309 -19.34 3.14 17.12
N LEU A 310 -19.62 2.86 15.83
CA LEU A 310 -18.64 2.42 14.87
C LEU A 310 -17.62 3.53 14.53
N LYS A 311 -18.05 4.81 14.54
CA LYS A 311 -17.11 5.95 14.51
C LYS A 311 -16.24 5.97 15.76
N GLY A 312 -16.86 5.80 16.94
CA GLY A 312 -16.12 5.69 18.20
C GLY A 312 -15.24 4.44 18.25
N ILE A 313 -15.73 3.31 17.69
CA ILE A 313 -14.94 2.08 17.51
C ILE A 313 -13.90 2.28 16.41
N LEU A 314 -14.21 3.05 15.36
CA LEU A 314 -13.27 3.42 14.31
C LEU A 314 -12.15 4.30 14.90
N GLU A 315 -12.51 5.32 15.69
CA GLU A 315 -11.53 6.16 16.40
C GLU A 315 -10.76 5.36 17.47
N ALA A 316 -11.45 4.43 18.16
CA ALA A 316 -10.79 3.50 19.09
C ALA A 316 -10.01 2.40 18.36
N SER A 317 -10.50 1.97 17.17
CA SER A 317 -9.81 1.05 16.28
C SER A 317 -8.67 1.74 15.53
N GLU A 318 -8.81 3.04 15.24
CA GLU A 318 -7.72 3.89 14.76
C GLU A 318 -6.62 4.02 15.81
N LYS A 319 -7.02 4.23 17.07
CA LYS A 319 -6.08 4.18 18.21
C LYS A 319 -5.53 2.78 18.45
N LYS A 320 -6.36 1.74 18.29
CA LYS A 320 -5.91 0.34 18.32
C LYS A 320 -5.08 -0.01 17.09
N LEU A 321 -5.43 0.49 15.90
CA LEU A 321 -4.66 0.30 14.67
C LEU A 321 -3.31 1.04 14.76
N LEU A 322 -3.30 2.22 15.39
CA LEU A 322 -2.05 2.92 15.72
C LEU A 322 -1.23 2.15 16.77
N ALA A 323 -1.91 1.55 17.75
CA ALA A 323 -1.28 0.64 18.71
C ALA A 323 -0.95 -0.72 18.08
N GLU A 324 -1.77 -1.21 17.14
CA GLU A 324 -1.57 -2.45 16.38
C GLU A 324 -0.65 -2.25 15.18
N LEU A 325 -0.53 -1.03 14.67
CA LEU A 325 0.57 -0.63 13.76
C LEU A 325 1.89 -0.57 14.51
N SER A 326 1.87 -0.11 15.78
CA SER A 326 3.04 -0.25 16.63
C SER A 326 3.30 -1.72 17.02
N LEU A 327 2.23 -2.52 17.25
CA LEU A 327 2.32 -3.99 17.42
C LEU A 327 2.55 -4.72 16.09
N ARG A 328 2.11 -4.16 14.95
CA ARG A 328 2.46 -4.71 13.64
C ARG A 328 3.88 -4.39 13.25
N VAL A 329 4.40 -3.26 13.70
CA VAL A 329 5.85 -3.00 13.63
C VAL A 329 6.59 -4.06 14.50
N GLU A 330 5.97 -4.49 15.58
CA GLU A 330 6.43 -5.65 16.38
C GLU A 330 6.12 -6.99 15.70
N ASN A 331 4.92 -7.14 15.13
CA ASN A 331 4.47 -8.31 14.37
C ASN A 331 4.97 -8.31 12.91
N ASP A 332 5.37 -7.17 12.34
CA ASP A 332 6.09 -7.09 11.07
C ASP A 332 7.53 -7.57 11.26
N ASN A 333 8.01 -7.56 12.51
CA ASN A 333 9.18 -8.36 12.88
C ASN A 333 8.85 -9.88 12.91
N GLU A 334 7.64 -10.24 13.32
CA GLU A 334 7.13 -11.62 13.16
C GLU A 334 6.69 -11.89 11.71
N LEU A 335 6.19 -10.88 10.98
CA LEU A 335 5.91 -10.97 9.55
C LEU A 335 7.20 -10.96 8.74
N ALA A 336 8.25 -10.26 9.18
CA ALA A 336 9.57 -10.39 8.58
C ALA A 336 10.09 -11.84 8.73
N GLN A 337 9.70 -12.52 9.81
CA GLN A 337 9.90 -13.99 9.89
C GLN A 337 8.95 -14.75 8.95
N LYS A 338 7.71 -14.28 8.81
CA LYS A 338 6.76 -14.83 7.83
C LYS A 338 7.04 -14.33 6.41
N GLU A 339 7.70 -13.18 6.22
CA GLU A 339 8.24 -12.75 4.93
C GLU A 339 9.48 -13.54 4.52
N LEU A 340 10.16 -14.16 5.50
CA LEU A 340 11.07 -15.23 5.12
C LEU A 340 10.30 -16.41 4.51
N GLN A 341 9.13 -16.70 5.07
CA GLN A 341 8.19 -17.66 4.44
C GLN A 341 7.54 -17.09 3.18
N ILE A 342 7.24 -15.78 3.14
CA ILE A 342 6.77 -15.05 1.96
C ILE A 342 7.91 -14.87 0.95
N ASN A 343 9.16 -14.85 1.34
CA ASN A 343 10.28 -14.88 0.36
C ASN A 343 10.45 -16.27 -0.25
N VAL A 344 10.06 -17.32 0.49
CA VAL A 344 9.84 -18.64 -0.11
C VAL A 344 8.56 -18.64 -0.97
N LEU A 345 7.55 -17.91 -0.57
CA LEU A 345 6.34 -17.69 -1.39
C LEU A 345 6.56 -16.63 -2.47
N LYS A 346 7.47 -15.66 -2.30
CA LYS A 346 7.89 -14.73 -3.36
C LYS A 346 8.79 -15.41 -4.40
N SER A 347 9.62 -16.37 -4.00
CA SER A 347 10.27 -17.19 -5.05
C SER A 347 9.23 -18.01 -5.83
N LYS A 348 8.08 -18.28 -5.19
CA LYS A 348 6.91 -18.83 -5.90
C LYS A 348 6.08 -17.73 -6.58
N LEU A 349 6.05 -16.50 -6.02
CA LEU A 349 5.38 -15.34 -6.59
C LEU A 349 6.24 -14.71 -7.69
N ASP A 350 7.57 -14.70 -7.55
CA ASP A 350 8.50 -14.29 -8.63
C ASP A 350 8.35 -15.24 -9.83
N LYS A 351 8.14 -16.55 -9.55
CA LYS A 351 7.68 -17.48 -10.60
C LYS A 351 6.26 -17.16 -11.07
N SER A 352 5.37 -16.72 -10.14
CA SER A 352 4.00 -16.32 -10.47
C SER A 352 3.96 -14.92 -11.07
N ASP A 353 4.93 -14.06 -10.79
CA ASP A 353 5.09 -12.73 -11.38
C ASP A 353 5.82 -12.81 -12.72
N GLU A 354 6.73 -13.75 -12.89
CA GLU A 354 7.19 -14.16 -14.22
C GLU A 354 6.00 -14.72 -15.04
N GLU A 355 5.15 -15.53 -14.39
CA GLU A 355 3.87 -15.98 -14.98
C GLU A 355 2.88 -14.81 -15.15
N LEU A 356 2.84 -13.81 -14.22
CA LEU A 356 2.00 -12.62 -14.29
C LEU A 356 2.55 -11.61 -15.29
N ILE A 357 3.85 -11.46 -15.38
CA ILE A 357 4.54 -10.68 -16.43
C ILE A 357 4.31 -11.33 -17.79
N SER A 358 4.39 -12.68 -17.84
CA SER A 358 3.96 -13.44 -19.00
C SER A 358 2.47 -13.23 -19.30
N LYS A 359 1.61 -13.33 -18.27
CA LYS A 359 0.16 -13.07 -18.38
C LYS A 359 -0.18 -11.60 -18.58
N THR A 360 0.64 -10.67 -18.06
CA THR A 360 0.48 -9.22 -18.33
C THR A 360 0.95 -8.90 -19.73
N GLY A 361 1.94 -9.65 -20.23
CA GLY A 361 2.29 -9.69 -21.66
C GLY A 361 1.13 -10.22 -22.51
N GLU A 362 0.53 -11.32 -22.03
CA GLU A 362 -0.66 -11.92 -22.67
C GLU A 362 -1.91 -11.01 -22.54
N LEU A 363 -2.08 -10.30 -21.40
CA LEU A 363 -3.14 -9.30 -21.22
C LEU A 363 -2.91 -8.05 -22.08
N LYS A 364 -1.68 -7.56 -22.19
CA LYS A 364 -1.33 -6.47 -23.14
C LYS A 364 -1.54 -6.90 -24.59
N GLU A 365 -1.29 -8.17 -24.85
CA GLU A 365 -1.59 -8.75 -26.18
C GLU A 365 -3.10 -8.96 -26.35
N ALA A 366 -3.82 -9.32 -25.26
CA ALA A 366 -5.28 -9.39 -25.26
C ALA A 366 -5.92 -8.00 -25.36
N ASP A 367 -5.40 -6.99 -24.66
CA ASP A 367 -5.81 -5.58 -24.80
C ASP A 367 -5.56 -5.06 -26.21
N ARG A 368 -4.39 -5.40 -26.79
CA ARG A 368 -4.14 -5.11 -28.22
C ARG A 368 -5.15 -5.78 -29.14
N ARG A 369 -5.53 -7.02 -28.83
CA ARG A 369 -6.57 -7.72 -29.60
C ARG A 369 -7.96 -7.12 -29.39
N ILE A 370 -8.24 -6.67 -28.15
CA ILE A 370 -9.47 -5.94 -27.83
C ILE A 370 -9.49 -4.59 -28.55
N GLU A 371 -8.38 -3.82 -28.54
CA GLU A 371 -8.27 -2.58 -29.31
C GLU A 371 -8.39 -2.83 -30.82
N GLN A 372 -7.78 -3.90 -31.29
CA GLN A 372 -7.94 -4.30 -32.70
C GLN A 372 -9.38 -4.70 -33.01
N MET A 373 -10.03 -5.44 -32.09
CA MET A 373 -11.46 -5.80 -32.25
C MET A 373 -12.38 -4.57 -32.19
N LEU A 374 -12.12 -3.66 -31.21
CA LEU A 374 -12.84 -2.39 -31.11
C LEU A 374 -12.63 -1.51 -32.36
N THR A 375 -11.41 -1.50 -32.88
CA THR A 375 -11.09 -0.77 -34.12
C THR A 375 -11.80 -1.39 -35.31
N MET A 376 -11.81 -2.72 -35.40
CA MET A 376 -12.57 -3.44 -36.40
C MET A 376 -14.09 -3.26 -36.26
N GLN A 377 -14.58 -3.26 -35.01
CA GLN A 377 -15.99 -3.03 -34.73
C GLN A 377 -16.41 -1.59 -35.10
N THR A 378 -15.52 -0.62 -34.81
CA THR A 378 -15.70 0.78 -35.18
C THR A 378 -15.63 0.98 -36.73
N MET A 379 -14.74 0.25 -37.40
CA MET A 379 -14.67 0.21 -38.85
C MET A 379 -15.93 -0.45 -39.44
N ASN A 380 -16.38 -1.57 -38.87
CA ASN A 380 -17.61 -2.23 -39.33
C ASN A 380 -18.84 -1.35 -39.09
N MET A 381 -18.91 -0.60 -38.00
CA MET A 381 -19.97 0.37 -37.74
C MET A 381 -19.94 1.55 -38.74
N ARG A 382 -18.75 1.97 -39.17
CA ARG A 382 -18.61 3.00 -40.24
C ARG A 382 -18.90 2.49 -41.64
N LEU A 383 -18.85 1.19 -41.84
CA LEU A 383 -19.24 0.58 -43.13
C LEU A 383 -20.74 0.27 -43.20
N LEU A 384 -21.46 0.36 -42.09
CA LEU A 384 -22.92 0.17 -42.01
C LEU A 384 -23.69 1.52 -41.94
N GLN A 385 -22.99 2.63 -41.92
CA GLN A 385 -23.51 3.99 -42.16
C GLN A 385 -23.22 4.44 -43.62
#